data_00943e27ac4b2f9581b56f452e256eeb
#
_entry.id   00943e27ac4b2f9581b56f452e256eeb
#
_cell.length_a   1.000
_cell.length_b   1.000
_cell.length_c   1.000
_cell.angle_alpha   90.00
_cell.angle_beta   90.00
_cell.angle_gamma   90.00
#
_symmetry.space_group_name_H-M   'P 1'
#
loop_
_entity.id
_entity.type
_entity.pdbx_description
1 polymer ?
#
loop_
_entity_poly.entity_id
_entity_poly.type
_entity_poly.pdbx_seq_one_letter_code
_entity_poly.pdbx_strand_id
1 'polypeptide(L)'
;MDLLNLFDLSVLDSTVRFTTPLLLACLAGLFSERAGIFDIGLEGKMLFAAFFSAAVAALTGSVWLGLLAGIFASLLLSALHGIASITFRGNQLISGVAINFLAAGLTVLIAQDWFQQGGRTPSLLSGGRFESLTLPFATALREVPLFGPIYHDLISGHSILVYVAFAAVPVSWWILYRTRFGLRLRAVGENPAAVDTAGI
;
A
#
# COMPACT_ATOMS: atom_id res chain seq x y z
N MET A 1 -31.53 -15.41 -10.13
CA MET A 1 -30.41 -14.74 -9.44
C MET A 1 -30.82 -13.27 -9.37
N ASP A 2 -31.36 -12.87 -8.21
CA ASP A 2 -32.00 -11.56 -8.08
C ASP A 2 -30.92 -10.47 -8.09
N LEU A 3 -31.07 -9.48 -8.97
CA LEU A 3 -30.21 -8.32 -9.10
C LEU A 3 -30.02 -7.56 -7.76
N LEU A 4 -30.96 -7.70 -6.83
CA LEU A 4 -30.89 -7.15 -5.48
C LEU A 4 -29.78 -7.77 -4.61
N ASN A 5 -29.39 -9.02 -4.87
CA ASN A 5 -28.28 -9.69 -4.16
C ASN A 5 -26.89 -9.24 -4.64
N LEU A 6 -26.80 -8.51 -5.75
CA LEU A 6 -25.55 -7.91 -6.22
C LEU A 6 -25.15 -6.68 -5.41
N PHE A 7 -26.08 -6.08 -4.68
CA PHE A 7 -25.86 -4.94 -3.78
C PHE A 7 -25.85 -5.36 -2.31
N ASP A 8 -25.46 -6.60 -2.03
CA ASP A 8 -25.29 -7.05 -0.66
C ASP A 8 -24.15 -6.24 0.00
N LEU A 9 -24.40 -5.73 1.20
CA LEU A 9 -23.42 -4.95 1.98
C LEU A 9 -22.09 -5.70 2.16
N SER A 10 -22.12 -7.04 2.13
CA SER A 10 -20.92 -7.90 2.17
C SER A 10 -20.01 -7.72 0.95
N VAL A 11 -20.57 -7.46 -0.23
CA VAL A 11 -19.80 -7.17 -1.45
C VAL A 11 -19.12 -5.82 -1.34
N LEU A 12 -19.80 -4.82 -0.78
CA LEU A 12 -19.23 -3.49 -0.56
C LEU A 12 -18.12 -3.54 0.50
N ASP A 13 -18.31 -4.25 1.61
CA ASP A 13 -17.27 -4.48 2.64
C ASP A 13 -16.03 -5.12 2.02
N SER A 14 -16.21 -6.18 1.25
CA SER A 14 -15.11 -6.85 0.54
C SER A 14 -14.41 -5.92 -0.44
N THR A 15 -15.15 -5.09 -1.16
CA THR A 15 -14.61 -4.11 -2.10
C THR A 15 -13.71 -3.09 -1.39
N VAL A 16 -14.13 -2.56 -0.24
CA VAL A 16 -13.32 -1.63 0.55
C VAL A 16 -12.00 -2.28 0.98
N ARG A 17 -12.05 -3.53 1.43
CA ARG A 17 -10.84 -4.28 1.85
C ARG A 17 -9.86 -4.49 0.69
N PHE A 18 -10.34 -4.93 -0.45
CA PHE A 18 -9.48 -5.16 -1.62
C PHE A 18 -8.98 -3.87 -2.28
N THR A 19 -9.75 -2.80 -2.20
CA THR A 19 -9.36 -1.49 -2.73
C THR A 19 -8.23 -0.84 -1.90
N THR A 20 -8.15 -1.12 -0.61
CA THR A 20 -7.18 -0.49 0.31
C THR A 20 -5.72 -0.58 -0.16
N PRO A 21 -5.15 -1.76 -0.48
CA PRO A 21 -3.76 -1.84 -0.95
C PRO A 21 -3.58 -1.17 -2.32
N LEU A 22 -4.58 -1.25 -3.20
CA LEU A 22 -4.53 -0.60 -4.51
C LEU A 22 -4.56 0.92 -4.38
N LEU A 23 -5.36 1.45 -3.46
CA LEU A 23 -5.42 2.88 -3.17
C LEU A 23 -4.06 3.41 -2.68
N LEU A 24 -3.41 2.70 -1.75
CA LEU A 24 -2.08 3.09 -1.27
C LEU A 24 -1.02 3.01 -2.36
N ALA A 25 -1.06 1.99 -3.22
CA ALA A 25 -0.17 1.88 -4.38
C ALA A 25 -0.41 3.00 -5.39
N CYS A 26 -1.66 3.35 -5.65
CA CYS A 26 -2.02 4.48 -6.52
C CYS A 26 -1.48 5.80 -5.99
N LEU A 27 -1.59 6.04 -4.67
CA LEU A 27 -1.01 7.24 -4.04
C LEU A 27 0.52 7.24 -4.14
N ALA A 28 1.19 6.09 -3.94
CA ALA A 28 2.63 5.99 -4.11
C ALA A 28 3.05 6.30 -5.57
N GLY A 29 2.34 5.74 -6.55
CA GLY A 29 2.54 6.04 -7.97
C GLY A 29 2.30 7.51 -8.30
N LEU A 30 1.28 8.14 -7.69
CA LEU A 30 1.00 9.57 -7.85
C LEU A 30 2.19 10.44 -7.41
N PHE A 31 2.81 10.15 -6.26
CA PHE A 31 3.99 10.89 -5.81
C PHE A 31 5.19 10.68 -6.74
N SER A 32 5.42 9.46 -7.17
CA SER A 32 6.51 9.10 -8.08
C SER A 32 6.34 9.79 -9.43
N GLU A 33 5.16 9.74 -10.03
CA GLU A 33 4.85 10.36 -11.32
C GLU A 33 4.95 11.88 -11.24
N ARG A 34 4.46 12.50 -10.16
CA ARG A 34 4.59 13.95 -9.93
C ARG A 34 6.03 14.39 -9.69
N ALA A 35 6.92 13.49 -9.31
CA ALA A 35 8.36 13.73 -9.21
C ALA A 35 9.11 13.49 -10.54
N GLY A 36 8.42 13.11 -11.62
CA GLY A 36 9.02 12.81 -12.91
C GLY A 36 9.64 11.43 -13.03
N ILE A 37 9.32 10.52 -12.08
CA ILE A 37 9.81 9.14 -12.08
C ILE A 37 8.63 8.20 -12.35
N PHE A 38 8.70 7.48 -13.47
CA PHE A 38 7.68 6.50 -13.81
C PHE A 38 8.01 5.14 -13.20
N ASP A 39 7.19 4.70 -12.24
CA ASP A 39 7.45 3.51 -11.43
C ASP A 39 6.48 2.38 -11.72
N ILE A 40 6.80 1.53 -12.71
CA ILE A 40 6.06 0.28 -12.98
C ILE A 40 6.38 -0.80 -11.91
N GLY A 41 7.46 -0.64 -11.15
CA GLY A 41 7.90 -1.58 -10.12
C GLY A 41 7.00 -1.65 -8.87
N LEU A 42 5.89 -0.92 -8.83
CA LEU A 42 4.97 -0.90 -7.68
C LEU A 42 4.38 -2.28 -7.37
N GLU A 43 4.09 -3.10 -8.40
CA GLU A 43 3.59 -4.46 -8.22
C GLU A 43 4.59 -5.33 -7.44
N GLY A 44 5.85 -5.34 -7.86
CA GLY A 44 6.90 -6.09 -7.18
C GLY A 44 7.18 -5.55 -5.77
N LYS A 45 7.13 -4.23 -5.57
CA LYS A 45 7.28 -3.61 -4.25
C LYS A 45 6.15 -4.00 -3.31
N MET A 46 4.91 -4.05 -3.79
CA MET A 46 3.75 -4.53 -3.02
C MET A 46 3.90 -6.01 -2.65
N LEU A 47 4.27 -6.86 -3.61
CA LEU A 47 4.50 -8.28 -3.39
C LEU A 47 5.60 -8.50 -2.34
N PHE A 48 6.72 -7.80 -2.48
CA PHE A 48 7.87 -7.91 -1.58
C PHE A 48 7.51 -7.43 -0.16
N ALA A 49 6.81 -6.30 -0.06
CA ALA A 49 6.31 -5.79 1.22
C ALA A 49 5.32 -6.75 1.88
N ALA A 50 4.38 -7.31 1.12
CA ALA A 50 3.40 -8.27 1.63
C ALA A 50 4.07 -9.55 2.15
N PHE A 51 5.07 -10.07 1.40
CA PHE A 51 5.83 -11.25 1.82
C PHE A 51 6.59 -11.00 3.12
N PHE A 52 7.42 -9.94 3.21
CA PHE A 52 8.19 -9.67 4.42
C PHE A 52 7.33 -9.30 5.62
N SER A 53 6.23 -8.58 5.38
CA SER A 53 5.26 -8.30 6.43
C SER A 53 4.68 -9.59 7.03
N ALA A 54 4.22 -10.50 6.19
CA ALA A 54 3.65 -11.77 6.63
C ALA A 54 4.71 -12.70 7.25
N ALA A 55 5.90 -12.78 6.65
CA ALA A 55 7.00 -13.62 7.13
C ALA A 55 7.46 -13.19 8.54
N VAL A 56 7.72 -11.89 8.73
CA VAL A 56 8.16 -11.39 10.04
C VAL A 56 7.03 -11.47 11.07
N ALA A 57 5.78 -11.20 10.69
CA ALA A 57 4.65 -11.38 11.60
C ALA A 57 4.48 -12.84 12.03
N ALA A 58 4.72 -13.80 11.11
CA ALA A 58 4.66 -15.23 11.43
C ALA A 58 5.79 -15.67 12.38
N LEU A 59 7.01 -15.14 12.21
CA LEU A 59 8.17 -15.48 13.02
C LEU A 59 8.13 -14.82 14.41
N THR A 60 7.64 -13.58 14.50
CA THR A 60 7.67 -12.78 15.73
C THR A 60 6.36 -12.78 16.50
N GLY A 61 5.27 -13.20 15.89
CA GLY A 61 3.91 -13.10 16.45
C GLY A 61 3.41 -11.64 16.58
N SER A 62 4.12 -10.65 16.03
CA SER A 62 3.77 -9.24 16.13
C SER A 62 3.44 -8.63 14.76
N VAL A 63 2.21 -8.17 14.62
CA VAL A 63 1.74 -7.51 13.40
C VAL A 63 2.47 -6.19 13.14
N TRP A 64 2.89 -5.47 14.19
CA TRP A 64 3.60 -4.21 14.06
C TRP A 64 5.01 -4.38 13.53
N LEU A 65 5.73 -5.41 14.01
CA LEU A 65 7.04 -5.77 13.46
C LEU A 65 6.92 -6.23 12.01
N GLY A 66 5.87 -6.98 11.69
CA GLY A 66 5.54 -7.34 10.32
C GLY A 66 5.32 -6.11 9.43
N LEU A 67 4.53 -5.14 9.89
CA LEU A 67 4.31 -3.89 9.15
C LEU A 67 5.62 -3.13 8.89
N LEU A 68 6.45 -2.97 9.91
CA LEU A 68 7.76 -2.29 9.77
C LEU A 68 8.67 -3.03 8.79
N ALA A 69 8.71 -4.36 8.83
CA ALA A 69 9.48 -5.16 7.89
C ALA A 69 8.98 -4.98 6.44
N GLY A 70 7.67 -4.95 6.22
CA GLY A 70 7.08 -4.68 4.92
C GLY A 70 7.41 -3.30 4.38
N ILE A 71 7.33 -2.26 5.22
CA ILE A 71 7.72 -0.89 4.86
C ILE A 71 9.20 -0.86 4.48
N PHE A 72 10.08 -1.44 5.29
CA PHE A 72 11.51 -1.47 5.02
C PHE A 72 11.84 -2.21 3.73
N ALA A 73 11.23 -3.36 3.49
CA ALA A 73 11.40 -4.14 2.27
C ALA A 73 10.98 -3.35 1.01
N SER A 74 9.85 -2.67 1.06
CA SER A 74 9.40 -1.78 -0.04
C SER A 74 10.35 -0.61 -0.27
N LEU A 75 10.86 0.01 0.80
CA LEU A 75 11.82 1.11 0.72
C LEU A 75 13.14 0.67 0.08
N LEU A 76 13.63 -0.54 0.36
CA LEU A 76 14.85 -1.09 -0.28
C LEU A 76 14.69 -1.19 -1.80
N LEU A 77 13.57 -1.76 -2.27
CA LEU A 77 13.31 -1.86 -3.71
C LEU A 77 13.07 -0.48 -4.34
N SER A 78 12.45 0.43 -3.61
CA SER A 78 12.26 1.82 -4.06
C SER A 78 13.57 2.58 -4.16
N ALA A 79 14.49 2.39 -3.21
CA ALA A 79 15.84 2.95 -3.27
C ALA A 79 16.63 2.38 -4.46
N LEU A 80 16.53 1.07 -4.71
CA LEU A 80 17.16 0.44 -5.87
C LEU A 80 16.64 1.04 -7.19
N HIS A 81 15.32 1.21 -7.32
CA HIS A 81 14.70 1.87 -8.48
C HIS A 81 15.16 3.32 -8.63
N GLY A 82 15.19 4.07 -7.53
CA GLY A 82 15.65 5.46 -7.52
C GLY A 82 17.13 5.60 -7.92
N ILE A 83 18.01 4.73 -7.42
CA ILE A 83 19.41 4.71 -7.80
C ILE A 83 19.57 4.40 -9.30
N ALA A 84 18.84 3.40 -9.80
CA ALA A 84 18.91 3.02 -11.20
C ALA A 84 18.38 4.13 -12.13
N SER A 85 17.27 4.75 -11.79
CA SER A 85 16.59 5.74 -12.65
C SER A 85 17.12 7.17 -12.49
N ILE A 86 17.48 7.60 -11.27
CA ILE A 86 17.93 8.96 -11.00
C ILE A 86 19.45 9.05 -11.10
N THR A 87 20.19 8.25 -10.30
CA THR A 87 21.65 8.35 -10.20
C THR A 87 22.33 7.88 -11.48
N PHE A 88 21.94 6.72 -11.98
CA PHE A 88 22.52 6.17 -13.21
C PHE A 88 21.78 6.60 -14.48
N ARG A 89 20.71 7.37 -14.37
CA ARG A 89 19.89 7.84 -15.50
C ARG A 89 19.45 6.71 -16.42
N GLY A 90 19.20 5.53 -15.82
CA GLY A 90 18.76 4.34 -16.53
C GLY A 90 17.31 4.45 -17.01
N ASN A 91 16.93 3.52 -17.88
CA ASN A 91 15.54 3.45 -18.35
C ASN A 91 14.62 3.01 -17.20
N GLN A 92 13.68 3.89 -16.84
CA GLN A 92 12.75 3.69 -15.73
C GLN A 92 11.84 2.49 -15.94
N LEU A 93 11.39 2.25 -17.18
CA LEU A 93 10.53 1.10 -17.53
C LEU A 93 11.27 -0.22 -17.32
N ILE A 94 12.50 -0.32 -17.83
CA ILE A 94 13.33 -1.52 -17.68
C ILE A 94 13.63 -1.78 -16.21
N SER A 95 13.99 -0.75 -15.46
CA SER A 95 14.26 -0.86 -14.02
C SER A 95 13.01 -1.33 -13.25
N GLY A 96 11.83 -0.76 -13.54
CA GLY A 96 10.58 -1.16 -12.90
C GLY A 96 10.21 -2.62 -13.16
N VAL A 97 10.28 -3.06 -14.42
CA VAL A 97 10.03 -4.46 -14.80
C VAL A 97 11.04 -5.40 -14.14
N ALA A 98 12.32 -5.03 -14.10
CA ALA A 98 13.35 -5.82 -13.43
C ALA A 98 13.06 -6.00 -11.93
N ILE A 99 12.56 -4.96 -11.25
CA ILE A 99 12.15 -5.03 -9.85
C ILE A 99 10.97 -5.99 -9.66
N ASN A 100 10.00 -6.00 -10.56
CA ASN A 100 8.88 -6.94 -10.49
C ASN A 100 9.37 -8.39 -10.58
N PHE A 101 10.25 -8.70 -11.52
CA PHE A 101 10.85 -10.04 -11.63
C PHE A 101 11.74 -10.38 -10.43
N LEU A 102 12.54 -9.44 -9.95
CA LEU A 102 13.37 -9.61 -8.76
C LEU A 102 12.52 -9.95 -7.53
N ALA A 103 11.46 -9.19 -7.29
CA ALA A 103 10.55 -9.43 -6.18
C ALA A 103 9.85 -10.78 -6.29
N ALA A 104 9.34 -11.12 -7.48
CA ALA A 104 8.69 -12.41 -7.72
C ALA A 104 9.64 -13.58 -7.48
N GLY A 105 10.89 -13.50 -7.96
CA GLY A 105 11.89 -14.56 -7.76
C GLY A 105 12.36 -14.67 -6.32
N LEU A 106 12.74 -13.54 -5.69
CA LEU A 106 13.27 -13.55 -4.32
C LEU A 106 12.23 -14.01 -3.29
N THR A 107 10.97 -13.60 -3.42
CA THR A 107 9.94 -14.02 -2.47
C THR A 107 9.72 -15.53 -2.47
N VAL A 108 9.77 -16.18 -3.64
CA VAL A 108 9.64 -17.63 -3.75
C VAL A 108 10.86 -18.35 -3.16
N LEU A 109 12.08 -17.87 -3.47
CA LEU A 109 13.31 -18.44 -2.95
C LEU A 109 13.41 -18.33 -1.43
N ILE A 110 13.13 -17.17 -0.88
CA ILE A 110 13.17 -16.94 0.57
C ILE A 110 12.06 -17.73 1.28
N ALA A 111 10.85 -17.81 0.69
CA ALA A 111 9.77 -18.62 1.24
C ALA A 111 10.14 -20.11 1.29
N GLN A 112 10.83 -20.61 0.27
CA GLN A 112 11.29 -21.98 0.26
C GLN A 112 12.39 -22.24 1.30
N ASP A 113 13.32 -21.30 1.46
CA ASP A 113 14.42 -21.43 2.42
C ASP A 113 13.94 -21.34 3.88
N TRP A 114 13.12 -20.34 4.19
CA TRP A 114 12.66 -20.09 5.57
C TRP A 114 11.55 -20.99 6.04
N PHE A 115 10.59 -21.31 5.16
CA PHE A 115 9.35 -22.00 5.53
C PHE A 115 9.18 -23.36 4.86
N GLN A 116 10.07 -23.73 3.94
CA GLN A 116 9.94 -24.93 3.10
C GLN A 116 8.61 -24.96 2.33
N GLN A 117 8.07 -23.79 2.02
CA GLN A 117 6.81 -23.61 1.29
C GLN A 117 7.08 -22.76 0.05
N GLY A 118 6.92 -23.34 -1.13
CA GLY A 118 7.12 -22.64 -2.38
C GLY A 118 6.09 -21.52 -2.60
N GLY A 119 6.52 -20.26 -2.42
CA GLY A 119 5.70 -19.09 -2.70
C GLY A 119 4.56 -18.80 -1.72
N ARG A 120 4.58 -19.41 -0.53
CA ARG A 120 3.60 -19.16 0.54
C ARG A 120 4.28 -18.89 1.86
N THR A 121 3.68 -18.00 2.65
CA THR A 121 4.03 -17.81 4.07
C THR A 121 3.13 -18.70 4.93
N PRO A 122 3.57 -19.11 6.13
CA PRO A 122 2.71 -19.79 7.08
C PRO A 122 1.43 -19.01 7.36
N SER A 123 0.34 -19.73 7.67
CA SER A 123 -0.91 -19.06 8.05
C SER A 123 -0.69 -18.25 9.33
N LEU A 124 -1.03 -16.97 9.30
CA LEU A 124 -0.97 -16.10 10.46
C LEU A 124 -2.08 -16.51 11.45
N LEU A 125 -1.68 -17.15 12.52
CA LEU A 125 -2.52 -17.43 13.67
C LEU A 125 -2.61 -16.19 14.58
N SER A 126 -3.24 -16.30 15.73
CA SER A 126 -3.49 -15.21 16.68
C SER A 126 -2.31 -14.22 16.83
N GLY A 127 -2.55 -12.92 16.71
CA GLY A 127 -1.57 -11.85 16.89
C GLY A 127 -0.83 -11.40 15.62
N GLY A 128 -0.84 -12.17 14.53
CA GLY A 128 -0.18 -11.84 13.28
C GLY A 128 -1.02 -11.01 12.30
N ARG A 129 -2.26 -10.65 12.67
CA ARG A 129 -3.18 -9.86 11.84
C ARG A 129 -3.68 -8.64 12.59
N PHE A 130 -3.93 -7.57 11.86
CA PHE A 130 -4.63 -6.43 12.44
C PHE A 130 -6.07 -6.80 12.75
N GLU A 131 -6.48 -6.57 13.99
CA GLU A 131 -7.85 -6.76 14.44
C GLU A 131 -8.76 -5.69 13.80
N SER A 132 -10.03 -6.05 13.64
CA SER A 132 -11.05 -5.13 13.18
C SER A 132 -11.39 -4.13 14.29
N LEU A 133 -11.37 -2.84 13.96
CA LEU A 133 -11.76 -1.77 14.87
C LEU A 133 -13.27 -1.54 14.77
N THR A 134 -13.98 -1.75 15.89
CA THR A 134 -15.37 -1.30 16.02
C THR A 134 -15.40 0.17 16.42
N LEU A 135 -15.94 1.00 15.54
CA LEU A 135 -16.09 2.43 15.84
C LEU A 135 -17.11 2.67 16.97
N PRO A 136 -16.92 3.74 17.77
CA PRO A 136 -17.88 4.09 18.80
C PRO A 136 -19.27 4.31 18.18
N PHE A 137 -20.31 3.93 18.90
CA PHE A 137 -21.73 3.97 18.49
C PHE A 137 -22.13 2.97 17.37
N ALA A 138 -21.24 2.15 16.83
CA ALA A 138 -21.58 1.20 15.76
C ALA A 138 -22.65 0.18 16.21
N THR A 139 -22.56 -0.27 17.44
CA THR A 139 -23.56 -1.17 18.04
C THR A 139 -24.88 -0.47 18.38
N ALA A 140 -24.81 0.78 18.83
CA ALA A 140 -26.02 1.55 19.22
C ALA A 140 -26.84 2.01 18.01
N LEU A 141 -26.16 2.30 16.89
CA LEU A 141 -26.83 2.74 15.66
C LEU A 141 -27.36 1.58 14.80
N ARG A 142 -27.02 0.33 15.12
CA ARG A 142 -27.41 -0.84 14.34
C ARG A 142 -28.94 -0.99 14.16
N GLU A 143 -29.72 -0.52 15.14
CA GLU A 143 -31.18 -0.59 15.12
C GLU A 143 -31.85 0.50 14.27
N VAL A 144 -31.08 1.50 13.79
CA VAL A 144 -31.62 2.56 12.94
C VAL A 144 -31.75 2.06 11.50
N PRO A 145 -32.98 2.01 10.94
CA PRO A 145 -33.20 1.52 9.59
C PRO A 145 -32.43 2.41 8.57
N LEU A 146 -31.79 1.81 7.61
CA LEU A 146 -30.95 2.35 6.54
C LEU A 146 -29.54 2.81 6.99
N PHE A 147 -29.41 3.59 8.05
CA PHE A 147 -28.11 4.10 8.53
C PHE A 147 -27.32 3.07 9.37
N GLY A 148 -28.02 2.23 10.10
CA GLY A 148 -27.41 1.21 10.95
C GLY A 148 -26.54 0.21 10.19
N PRO A 149 -27.07 -0.46 9.18
CA PRO A 149 -26.30 -1.39 8.37
C PRO A 149 -25.12 -0.72 7.63
N ILE A 150 -25.32 0.47 7.08
CA ILE A 150 -24.25 1.20 6.36
C ILE A 150 -23.12 1.57 7.31
N TYR A 151 -23.44 2.10 8.47
CA TYR A 151 -22.41 2.50 9.43
C TYR A 151 -21.70 1.30 10.05
N HIS A 152 -22.45 0.26 10.41
CA HIS A 152 -21.91 -0.93 11.07
C HIS A 152 -21.11 -1.81 10.11
N ASP A 153 -21.63 -2.08 8.89
CA ASP A 153 -21.07 -3.09 7.98
C ASP A 153 -20.13 -2.49 6.95
N LEU A 154 -20.32 -1.21 6.56
CA LEU A 154 -19.51 -0.56 5.54
C LEU A 154 -18.43 0.36 6.10
N ILE A 155 -18.68 1.05 7.22
CA ILE A 155 -17.74 2.02 7.79
C ILE A 155 -16.98 1.44 8.99
N SER A 156 -17.64 0.69 9.86
CA SER A 156 -17.05 0.05 11.04
C SER A 156 -16.59 -1.38 10.73
N GLY A 157 -15.77 -1.97 11.57
CA GLY A 157 -15.35 -3.37 11.42
C GLY A 157 -14.15 -3.61 10.51
N HIS A 158 -13.53 -2.54 10.01
CA HIS A 158 -12.32 -2.66 9.21
C HIS A 158 -11.04 -2.59 10.06
N SER A 159 -9.93 -3.06 9.48
CA SER A 159 -8.60 -2.90 10.10
C SER A 159 -8.17 -1.43 10.11
N ILE A 160 -7.30 -1.08 11.05
CA ILE A 160 -6.73 0.28 11.15
C ILE A 160 -6.11 0.76 9.82
N LEU A 161 -5.55 -0.14 9.03
CA LEU A 161 -4.92 0.19 7.75
C LEU A 161 -5.91 0.71 6.71
N VAL A 162 -7.16 0.27 6.75
CA VAL A 162 -8.22 0.79 5.86
C VAL A 162 -8.45 2.26 6.13
N TYR A 163 -8.62 2.64 7.41
CA TYR A 163 -8.81 4.04 7.79
C TYR A 163 -7.60 4.91 7.45
N VAL A 164 -6.39 4.38 7.67
CA VAL A 164 -5.15 5.07 7.29
C VAL A 164 -5.09 5.29 5.78
N ALA A 165 -5.48 4.32 4.96
CA ALA A 165 -5.48 4.44 3.51
C ALA A 165 -6.44 5.52 3.02
N PHE A 166 -7.67 5.57 3.57
CA PHE A 166 -8.62 6.62 3.22
C PHE A 166 -8.18 8.00 3.74
N ALA A 167 -7.59 8.08 4.92
CA ALA A 167 -7.01 9.32 5.44
C ALA A 167 -5.79 9.80 4.63
N ALA A 168 -5.04 8.88 4.04
CA ALA A 168 -3.90 9.21 3.19
C ALA A 168 -4.29 9.99 1.93
N VAL A 169 -5.52 9.83 1.41
CA VAL A 169 -5.99 10.56 0.21
C VAL A 169 -6.00 12.09 0.44
N PRO A 170 -6.76 12.64 1.39
CA PRO A 170 -6.75 14.08 1.63
C PRO A 170 -5.39 14.59 2.11
N VAL A 171 -4.63 13.79 2.86
CA VAL A 171 -3.27 14.13 3.29
C VAL A 171 -2.33 14.25 2.08
N SER A 172 -2.38 13.30 1.15
CA SER A 172 -1.59 13.35 -0.09
C SER A 172 -1.95 14.56 -0.94
N TRP A 173 -3.25 14.85 -1.10
CA TRP A 173 -3.69 16.06 -1.77
C TRP A 173 -3.15 17.32 -1.08
N TRP A 174 -3.24 17.40 0.23
CA TRP A 174 -2.73 18.55 0.99
C TRP A 174 -1.22 18.69 0.85
N ILE A 175 -0.46 17.60 0.96
CA ILE A 175 1.00 17.61 0.78
C ILE A 175 1.37 18.10 -0.63
N LEU A 176 0.76 17.54 -1.68
CA LEU A 176 1.12 17.85 -3.06
C LEU A 176 0.72 19.27 -3.49
N TYR A 177 -0.42 19.78 -3.01
CA TYR A 177 -0.96 21.04 -3.54
C TYR A 177 -0.93 22.21 -2.56
N ARG A 178 -0.72 21.97 -1.27
CA ARG A 178 -0.75 23.01 -0.23
C ARG A 178 0.57 23.17 0.53
N THR A 179 1.60 22.36 0.26
CA THR A 179 2.89 22.47 0.95
C THR A 179 4.02 22.90 0.00
N ARG A 180 5.08 23.49 0.59
CA ARG A 180 6.31 23.83 -0.14
C ARG A 180 7.00 22.59 -0.72
N PHE A 181 6.92 21.46 0.01
CA PHE A 181 7.45 20.19 -0.46
C PHE A 181 6.76 19.74 -1.76
N GLY A 182 5.43 19.73 -1.80
CA GLY A 182 4.69 19.34 -2.99
C GLY A 182 4.92 20.28 -4.19
N LEU A 183 5.10 21.59 -3.92
CA LEU A 183 5.46 22.53 -4.98
C LEU A 183 6.82 22.18 -5.60
N ARG A 184 7.83 21.94 -4.76
CA ARG A 184 9.18 21.56 -5.21
C ARG A 184 9.18 20.23 -5.94
N LEU A 185 8.48 19.25 -5.41
CA LEU A 185 8.35 17.92 -6.01
C LEU A 185 7.80 18.00 -7.44
N ARG A 186 6.71 18.73 -7.63
CA ARG A 186 6.11 18.92 -8.95
C ARG A 186 7.01 19.75 -9.89
N ALA A 187 7.68 20.78 -9.37
CA ALA A 187 8.62 21.57 -10.16
C ALA A 187 9.79 20.72 -10.67
N VAL A 188 10.36 19.84 -9.83
CA VAL A 188 11.41 18.90 -10.25
C VAL A 188 10.87 17.93 -11.32
N GLY A 189 9.64 17.44 -11.16
CA GLY A 189 9.02 16.55 -12.14
C GLY A 189 8.82 17.20 -13.52
N GLU A 190 8.50 18.49 -13.57
CA GLU A 190 8.32 19.22 -14.84
C GLU A 190 9.66 19.56 -15.50
N ASN A 191 10.61 20.15 -14.77
CA ASN A 191 11.91 20.51 -15.31
C ASN A 191 13.00 20.56 -14.22
N PRO A 192 13.76 19.47 -14.02
CA PRO A 192 14.81 19.42 -13.01
C PRO A 192 15.91 20.51 -13.20
N ALA A 193 16.27 20.81 -14.44
CA ALA A 193 17.30 21.79 -14.73
C ALA A 193 16.89 23.22 -14.34
N ALA A 194 15.62 23.57 -14.51
CA ALA A 194 15.09 24.86 -14.09
C ALA A 194 15.07 24.99 -12.56
N VAL A 195 14.80 23.91 -11.84
CA VAL A 195 14.80 23.89 -10.36
C VAL A 195 16.22 24.04 -9.82
N ASP A 196 17.19 23.38 -10.44
CA ASP A 196 18.62 23.49 -10.08
C ASP A 196 19.13 24.93 -10.27
N THR A 197 18.80 25.57 -11.40
CA THR A 197 19.16 26.98 -11.65
C THR A 197 18.47 27.97 -10.69
N ALA A 198 17.32 27.61 -10.14
CA ALA A 198 16.62 28.40 -9.13
C ALA A 198 17.17 28.21 -7.70
N GLY A 199 18.14 27.33 -7.52
CA GLY A 199 18.77 27.05 -6.20
C GLY A 199 17.85 26.34 -5.21
N ILE A 200 16.95 25.50 -5.70
CA ILE A 200 15.94 24.78 -4.90
C ILE A 200 16.30 23.30 -4.83
#